data_c6f907358b08f959ab8b93cc2222e066
#
_entry.id   c6f907358b08f959ab8b93cc2222e066
#
_cell.length_a   1.000
_cell.length_b   1.000
_cell.length_c   1.000
_cell.angle_alpha   90.00
_cell.angle_beta   90.00
_cell.angle_gamma   90.00
#
_symmetry.space_group_name_H-M   'P 1'
#
loop_
_entity.id
_entity.type
_entity.pdbx_description
1 polymer ?
#
loop_
_entity_poly.entity_id
_entity_poly.type
_entity_poly.pdbx_seq_one_letter_code
_entity_poly.pdbx_strand_id
1 'polypeptide(L)'
;MSQLAFAAVSAAGQIAAGAAQRRQYEEQARQAELRGRSEALAYKQKGVDALRNLNETLAAIISRSAAGGVDPTSGSAATLQKFASGEGVREFNIAADNAVMALGQASTQAGIYKQAGQAAQLNSYVSAAGTLGTGSYRAGQLTG
;
A
#
# COMPACT_ATOMS: atom_id res chain seq x y z
N MET A 1 46.13 -22.22 -4.57
CA MET A 1 45.85 -20.99 -3.78
C MET A 1 44.90 -20.02 -4.51
N SER A 2 45.05 -19.72 -5.80
CA SER A 2 44.24 -18.76 -6.56
C SER A 2 42.76 -19.13 -6.71
N GLN A 3 42.38 -20.40 -6.80
CA GLN A 3 40.98 -20.83 -6.99
C GLN A 3 40.10 -20.61 -5.74
N LEU A 4 40.66 -20.84 -4.53
CA LEU A 4 39.93 -20.57 -3.28
C LEU A 4 39.70 -19.07 -3.07
N ALA A 5 40.68 -18.23 -3.42
CA ALA A 5 40.51 -16.77 -3.36
C ALA A 5 39.43 -16.29 -4.34
N PHE A 6 39.36 -16.86 -5.54
CA PHE A 6 38.33 -16.52 -6.52
C PHE A 6 36.94 -16.97 -6.08
N ALA A 7 36.81 -18.16 -5.49
CA ALA A 7 35.53 -18.65 -4.94
C ALA A 7 35.03 -17.77 -3.76
N ALA A 8 35.95 -17.31 -2.90
CA ALA A 8 35.61 -16.42 -1.80
C ALA A 8 35.14 -15.05 -2.29
N VAL A 9 35.80 -14.47 -3.30
CA VAL A 9 35.39 -13.17 -3.88
C VAL A 9 34.02 -13.27 -4.58
N SER A 10 33.77 -14.38 -5.32
CA SER A 10 32.50 -14.61 -5.99
C SER A 10 31.34 -14.83 -4.99
N ALA A 11 31.57 -15.55 -3.90
CA ALA A 11 30.60 -15.74 -2.83
C ALA A 11 30.26 -14.41 -2.13
N ALA A 12 31.26 -13.56 -1.83
CA ALA A 12 31.04 -12.24 -1.27
C ALA A 12 30.22 -11.34 -2.22
N GLY A 13 30.51 -11.40 -3.53
CA GLY A 13 29.74 -10.70 -4.56
C GLY A 13 28.25 -11.12 -4.60
N GLN A 14 27.98 -12.43 -4.48
CA GLN A 14 26.61 -12.95 -4.44
C GLN A 14 25.85 -12.49 -3.19
N ILE A 15 26.48 -12.47 -2.02
CA ILE A 15 25.86 -11.96 -0.78
C ILE A 15 25.58 -10.44 -0.90
N ALA A 16 26.52 -9.67 -1.45
CA ALA A 16 26.32 -8.25 -1.67
C ALA A 16 25.18 -7.97 -2.67
N ALA A 17 25.08 -8.75 -3.73
CA ALA A 17 23.98 -8.66 -4.70
C ALA A 17 22.63 -8.98 -4.05
N GLY A 18 22.54 -10.01 -3.21
CA GLY A 18 21.33 -10.34 -2.46
C GLY A 18 20.92 -9.26 -1.48
N ALA A 19 21.87 -8.63 -0.80
CA ALA A 19 21.60 -7.49 0.07
C ALA A 19 21.11 -6.26 -0.71
N ALA A 20 21.64 -6.01 -1.90
CA ALA A 20 21.19 -4.93 -2.77
C ALA A 20 19.76 -5.19 -3.28
N GLN A 21 19.45 -6.41 -3.70
CA GLN A 21 18.09 -6.80 -4.11
C GLN A 21 17.09 -6.65 -2.95
N ARG A 22 17.44 -7.07 -1.73
CA ARG A 22 16.60 -6.88 -0.56
C ARG A 22 16.27 -5.40 -0.34
N ARG A 23 17.26 -4.50 -0.42
CA ARG A 23 17.03 -3.05 -0.29
C ARG A 23 16.08 -2.52 -1.36
N GLN A 24 16.19 -2.98 -2.60
CA GLN A 24 15.26 -2.61 -3.67
C GLN A 24 13.82 -3.02 -3.34
N TYR A 25 13.61 -4.24 -2.84
CA TYR A 25 12.28 -4.68 -2.41
C TYR A 25 11.75 -3.91 -1.19
N GLU A 26 12.61 -3.57 -0.24
CA GLU A 26 12.24 -2.72 0.90
C GLU A 26 11.81 -1.33 0.45
N GLU A 27 12.49 -0.73 -0.55
CA GLU A 27 12.06 0.55 -1.15
C GLU A 27 10.73 0.42 -1.90
N GLN A 28 10.52 -0.65 -2.65
CA GLN A 28 9.24 -0.92 -3.31
C GLN A 28 8.10 -1.09 -2.27
N ALA A 29 8.37 -1.75 -1.16
CA ALA A 29 7.42 -1.88 -0.07
C ALA A 29 7.04 -0.54 0.53
N ARG A 30 8.03 0.33 0.80
CA ARG A 30 7.77 1.70 1.28
C ARG A 30 6.97 2.53 0.28
N GLN A 31 7.29 2.43 -1.01
CA GLN A 31 6.54 3.13 -2.05
C GLN A 31 5.09 2.65 -2.13
N ALA A 32 4.84 1.34 -1.98
CA ALA A 32 3.48 0.79 -1.94
C ALA A 32 2.70 1.33 -0.72
N GLU A 33 3.32 1.38 0.46
CA GLU A 33 2.71 1.97 1.66
C GLU A 33 2.41 3.46 1.49
N LEU A 34 3.33 4.23 0.89
CA LEU A 34 3.13 5.67 0.65
C LEU A 34 2.00 5.92 -0.36
N ARG A 35 1.92 5.14 -1.44
CA ARG A 35 0.82 5.22 -2.41
C ARG A 35 -0.52 4.93 -1.75
N GLY A 36 -0.62 3.86 -0.95
CA GLY A 36 -1.86 3.54 -0.25
C GLY A 36 -2.28 4.63 0.73
N ARG A 37 -1.34 5.27 1.44
CA ARG A 37 -1.64 6.42 2.31
C ARG A 37 -2.14 7.63 1.50
N SER A 38 -1.52 7.91 0.35
CA SER A 38 -1.94 9.00 -0.54
C SER A 38 -3.35 8.77 -1.08
N GLU A 39 -3.65 7.54 -1.53
CA GLU A 39 -4.97 7.14 -2.00
C GLU A 39 -6.02 7.21 -0.88
N ALA A 40 -5.70 6.72 0.30
CA ALA A 40 -6.59 6.80 1.46
C ALA A 40 -6.90 8.25 1.86
N LEU A 41 -5.90 9.16 1.78
CA LEU A 41 -6.12 10.59 1.98
C LEU A 41 -7.05 11.18 0.93
N ALA A 42 -6.88 10.82 -0.34
CA ALA A 42 -7.76 11.27 -1.42
C ALA A 42 -9.21 10.81 -1.20
N TYR A 43 -9.43 9.56 -0.76
CA TYR A 43 -10.77 9.08 -0.41
C TYR A 43 -11.34 9.80 0.81
N LYS A 44 -10.54 10.08 1.84
CA LYS A 44 -10.99 10.88 3.00
C LYS A 44 -11.41 12.29 2.59
N GLN A 45 -10.67 12.93 1.68
CA GLN A 45 -11.05 14.25 1.14
C GLN A 45 -12.39 14.17 0.41
N LYS A 46 -12.60 13.15 -0.46
CA LYS A 46 -13.90 12.91 -1.10
C LYS A 46 -15.04 12.74 -0.09
N GLY A 47 -14.81 12.03 1.00
CA GLY A 47 -15.78 11.90 2.08
C GLY A 47 -16.12 13.23 2.75
N VAL A 48 -15.13 14.09 3.01
CA VAL A 48 -15.34 15.44 3.54
C VAL A 48 -16.12 16.31 2.55
N ASP A 49 -15.80 16.22 1.25
CA ASP A 49 -16.51 16.96 0.21
C ASP A 49 -17.97 16.50 0.10
N ALA A 50 -18.25 15.19 0.22
CA ALA A 50 -19.60 14.66 0.27
C ALA A 50 -20.42 15.26 1.45
N LEU A 51 -19.81 15.35 2.64
CA LEU A 51 -20.46 15.98 3.80
C LEU A 51 -20.67 17.48 3.62
N ARG A 52 -19.73 18.18 2.96
CA ARG A 52 -19.89 19.59 2.63
C ARG A 52 -21.06 19.81 1.66
N ASN A 53 -21.12 19.03 0.57
CA ASN A 53 -22.20 19.06 -0.40
C ASN A 53 -23.55 18.73 0.24
N LEU A 54 -23.58 17.78 1.18
CA LEU A 54 -24.77 17.49 1.97
C LEU A 54 -25.22 18.71 2.77
N ASN A 55 -24.32 19.36 3.49
CA ASN A 55 -24.65 20.55 4.27
C ASN A 55 -25.18 21.71 3.40
N GLU A 56 -24.55 21.93 2.24
CA GLU A 56 -25.01 22.95 1.26
C GLU A 56 -26.40 22.62 0.72
N THR A 57 -26.65 21.34 0.40
CA THR A 57 -27.95 20.85 -0.08
C THR A 57 -29.02 21.03 0.99
N LEU A 58 -28.73 20.65 2.24
CA LEU A 58 -29.65 20.83 3.35
C LEU A 58 -29.99 22.32 3.61
N ALA A 59 -28.94 23.17 3.60
CA ALA A 59 -29.13 24.61 3.74
C ALA A 59 -29.99 25.20 2.61
N ALA A 60 -29.78 24.73 1.36
CA ALA A 60 -30.60 25.16 0.22
C ALA A 60 -32.06 24.68 0.33
N ILE A 61 -32.31 23.48 0.80
CA ILE A 61 -33.67 22.96 1.04
C ILE A 61 -34.36 23.80 2.12
N ILE A 62 -33.70 24.07 3.24
CA ILE A 62 -34.25 24.87 4.35
C ILE A 62 -34.56 26.30 3.89
N SER A 63 -33.63 26.97 3.21
CA SER A 63 -33.82 28.34 2.76
C SER A 63 -34.93 28.47 1.73
N ARG A 64 -35.06 27.55 0.79
CA ARG A 64 -36.13 27.53 -0.21
C ARG A 64 -37.50 27.25 0.41
N SER A 65 -37.56 26.32 1.36
CA SER A 65 -38.79 26.01 2.09
C SER A 65 -39.27 27.24 2.87
N ALA A 66 -38.38 27.92 3.59
CA ALA A 66 -38.68 29.13 4.33
C ALA A 66 -39.13 30.28 3.41
N ALA A 67 -38.47 30.49 2.27
CA ALA A 67 -38.87 31.51 1.28
C ALA A 67 -40.23 31.21 0.64
N GLY A 68 -40.60 29.95 0.50
CA GLY A 68 -41.89 29.50 0.01
C GLY A 68 -43.03 29.49 1.07
N GLY A 69 -42.72 29.88 2.31
CA GLY A 69 -43.70 29.85 3.42
C GLY A 69 -44.05 28.43 3.87
N VAL A 70 -43.24 27.45 3.51
CA VAL A 70 -43.43 26.04 3.90
C VAL A 70 -42.54 25.72 5.10
N ASP A 71 -43.09 25.03 6.11
CA ASP A 71 -42.31 24.55 7.23
C ASP A 71 -41.22 23.59 6.76
N PRO A 72 -39.93 23.92 6.93
CA PRO A 72 -38.83 23.08 6.46
C PRO A 72 -38.75 21.71 7.17
N THR A 73 -39.44 21.55 8.30
CA THR A 73 -39.43 20.32 9.11
C THR A 73 -40.62 19.39 8.83
N SER A 74 -41.49 19.75 7.90
CA SER A 74 -42.71 19.00 7.60
C SER A 74 -42.89 18.69 6.11
N GLY A 75 -43.77 17.77 5.78
CA GLY A 75 -44.18 17.43 4.43
C GLY A 75 -43.04 17.03 3.49
N SER A 76 -43.08 17.57 2.26
CA SER A 76 -42.10 17.23 1.21
C SER A 76 -40.69 17.74 1.52
N ALA A 77 -40.56 18.87 2.26
CA ALA A 77 -39.26 19.41 2.65
C ALA A 77 -38.53 18.46 3.60
N ALA A 78 -39.22 17.90 4.60
CA ALA A 78 -38.65 16.90 5.50
C ALA A 78 -38.24 15.61 4.76
N THR A 79 -39.05 15.17 3.78
CA THR A 79 -38.73 14.01 2.94
C THR A 79 -37.48 14.24 2.11
N LEU A 80 -37.32 15.41 1.49
CA LEU A 80 -36.12 15.78 0.72
C LEU A 80 -34.87 15.86 1.61
N GLN A 81 -34.98 16.42 2.82
CA GLN A 81 -33.85 16.44 3.76
C GLN A 81 -33.43 15.03 4.19
N LYS A 82 -34.39 14.15 4.46
CA LYS A 82 -34.12 12.76 4.82
C LYS A 82 -33.44 12.00 3.68
N PHE A 83 -33.90 12.22 2.45
CA PHE A 83 -33.26 11.62 1.26
C PHE A 83 -31.83 12.15 1.07
N ALA A 84 -31.64 13.48 1.09
CA ALA A 84 -30.31 14.09 0.93
C ALA A 84 -29.34 13.63 2.01
N SER A 85 -29.79 13.56 3.28
CA SER A 85 -28.96 13.07 4.38
C SER A 85 -28.58 11.60 4.21
N GLY A 86 -29.51 10.76 3.75
CA GLY A 86 -29.23 9.36 3.46
C GLY A 86 -28.18 9.16 2.37
N GLU A 87 -28.28 9.93 1.28
CA GLU A 87 -27.34 9.86 0.18
C GLU A 87 -25.95 10.39 0.58
N GLY A 88 -25.87 11.53 1.25
CA GLY A 88 -24.59 12.10 1.70
C GLY A 88 -23.86 11.20 2.70
N VAL A 89 -24.59 10.57 3.62
CA VAL A 89 -24.01 9.59 4.57
C VAL A 89 -23.53 8.35 3.83
N ARG A 90 -24.27 7.88 2.82
CA ARG A 90 -23.85 6.74 1.99
C ARG A 90 -22.57 7.03 1.23
N GLU A 91 -22.46 8.19 0.58
CA GLU A 91 -21.23 8.60 -0.13
C GLU A 91 -20.04 8.71 0.81
N PHE A 92 -20.25 9.28 2.01
CA PHE A 92 -19.21 9.33 3.03
C PHE A 92 -18.73 7.94 3.45
N ASN A 93 -19.65 7.01 3.70
CA ASN A 93 -19.30 5.64 4.08
C ASN A 93 -18.54 4.92 2.97
N ILE A 94 -18.97 5.06 1.71
CA ILE A 94 -18.25 4.50 0.56
C ILE A 94 -16.81 5.07 0.48
N ALA A 95 -16.64 6.37 0.70
CA ALA A 95 -15.32 6.99 0.70
C ALA A 95 -14.45 6.47 1.87
N ALA A 96 -15.03 6.30 3.05
CA ALA A 96 -14.35 5.74 4.23
C ALA A 96 -13.91 4.29 3.99
N ASP A 97 -14.78 3.44 3.46
CA ASP A 97 -14.49 2.05 3.14
C ASP A 97 -13.37 1.95 2.07
N ASN A 98 -13.44 2.77 1.03
CA ASN A 98 -12.39 2.82 0.00
C ASN A 98 -11.04 3.25 0.57
N ALA A 99 -11.02 4.17 1.54
CA ALA A 99 -9.79 4.56 2.22
C ALA A 99 -9.17 3.39 3.01
N VAL A 100 -10.00 2.61 3.70
CA VAL A 100 -9.55 1.40 4.42
C VAL A 100 -9.05 0.34 3.45
N MET A 101 -9.75 0.11 2.35
CA MET A 101 -9.34 -0.83 1.31
C MET A 101 -8.01 -0.44 0.67
N ALA A 102 -7.79 0.84 0.36
CA ALA A 102 -6.53 1.33 -0.19
C ALA A 102 -5.35 1.05 0.76
N LEU A 103 -5.52 1.29 2.05
CA LEU A 103 -4.52 0.95 3.07
C LEU A 103 -4.28 -0.55 3.17
N GLY A 104 -5.34 -1.36 3.14
CA GLY A 104 -5.26 -2.83 3.18
C GLY A 104 -4.49 -3.40 1.99
N GLN A 105 -4.81 -2.96 0.79
CA GLN A 105 -4.10 -3.35 -0.43
C GLN A 105 -2.62 -2.96 -0.40
N ALA A 106 -2.32 -1.73 0.01
CA ALA A 106 -0.95 -1.24 0.14
C ALA A 106 -0.13 -2.06 1.15
N SER A 107 -0.71 -2.39 2.30
CA SER A 107 -0.04 -3.20 3.33
C SER A 107 0.22 -4.63 2.84
N THR A 108 -0.73 -5.24 2.12
CA THR A 108 -0.58 -6.56 1.51
C THR A 108 0.54 -6.54 0.47
N GLN A 109 0.54 -5.56 -0.41
CA GLN A 109 1.57 -5.42 -1.45
C GLN A 109 2.95 -5.16 -0.86
N ALA A 110 3.05 -4.32 0.17
CA ALA A 110 4.30 -4.11 0.91
C ALA A 110 4.79 -5.40 1.59
N GLY A 111 3.87 -6.21 2.15
CA GLY A 111 4.17 -7.53 2.70
C GLY A 111 4.77 -8.49 1.67
N ILE A 112 4.20 -8.54 0.47
CA ILE A 112 4.72 -9.35 -0.65
C ILE A 112 6.14 -8.92 -1.03
N TYR A 113 6.40 -7.62 -1.15
CA TYR A 113 7.75 -7.13 -1.44
C TYR A 113 8.75 -7.47 -0.32
N LYS A 114 8.37 -7.33 0.95
CA LYS A 114 9.23 -7.71 2.09
C LYS A 114 9.58 -9.20 2.06
N GLN A 115 8.61 -10.07 1.76
CA GLN A 115 8.85 -11.51 1.61
C GLN A 115 9.75 -11.82 0.42
N ALA A 116 9.53 -11.17 -0.73
CA ALA A 116 10.39 -11.33 -1.91
C ALA A 116 11.84 -10.89 -1.62
N GLY A 117 12.01 -9.80 -0.87
CA GLY A 117 13.33 -9.34 -0.43
C GLY A 117 14.05 -10.34 0.48
N GLN A 118 13.33 -10.95 1.42
CA GLN A 118 13.87 -12.01 2.28
C GLN A 118 14.26 -13.27 1.48
N ALA A 119 13.39 -13.69 0.56
CA ALA A 119 13.66 -14.84 -0.31
C ALA A 119 14.88 -14.59 -1.21
N ALA A 120 15.04 -13.41 -1.78
CA ALA A 120 16.20 -13.03 -2.58
C ALA A 120 17.50 -13.09 -1.76
N GLN A 121 17.47 -12.61 -0.52
CA GLN A 121 18.60 -12.69 0.38
C GLN A 121 18.96 -14.13 0.76
N LEU A 122 17.99 -14.96 1.12
CA LEU A 122 18.20 -16.37 1.42
C LEU A 122 18.78 -17.11 0.21
N ASN A 123 18.26 -16.88 -0.97
CA ASN A 123 18.77 -17.50 -2.20
C ASN A 123 20.22 -17.09 -2.47
N SER A 124 20.60 -15.85 -2.18
CA SER A 124 22.00 -15.40 -2.33
C SER A 124 22.94 -16.11 -1.35
N TYR A 125 22.52 -16.38 -0.12
CA TYR A 125 23.32 -17.17 0.83
C TYR A 125 23.46 -18.64 0.39
N VAL A 126 22.39 -19.26 -0.11
CA VAL A 126 22.43 -20.62 -0.62
C VAL A 126 23.37 -20.72 -1.82
N SER A 127 23.29 -19.76 -2.75
CA SER A 127 24.16 -19.70 -3.91
C SER A 127 25.64 -19.51 -3.52
N ALA A 128 25.90 -18.61 -2.57
CA ALA A 128 27.25 -18.37 -2.05
C ALA A 128 27.85 -19.64 -1.39
N ALA A 129 27.05 -20.34 -0.58
CA ALA A 129 27.42 -21.58 0.04
C ALA A 129 27.73 -22.67 -1.00
N GLY A 130 26.91 -22.79 -2.06
CA GLY A 130 27.15 -23.69 -3.19
C GLY A 130 28.45 -23.39 -3.93
N THR A 131 28.76 -22.10 -4.13
CA THR A 131 30.01 -21.68 -4.79
C THR A 131 31.23 -22.03 -3.96
N LEU A 132 31.19 -21.87 -2.64
CA LEU A 132 32.26 -22.24 -1.73
C LEU A 132 32.43 -23.77 -1.68
N GLY A 133 31.33 -24.53 -1.63
CA GLY A 133 31.34 -25.99 -1.63
C GLY A 133 31.99 -26.59 -2.89
N THR A 134 31.61 -26.07 -4.08
CA THR A 134 32.20 -26.50 -5.36
C THR A 134 33.65 -26.07 -5.51
N GLY A 135 34.02 -24.90 -4.98
CA GLY A 135 35.40 -24.41 -4.97
C GLY A 135 36.33 -25.27 -4.11
N SER A 136 35.87 -25.67 -2.92
CA SER A 136 36.64 -26.55 -2.02
C SER A 136 36.80 -27.96 -2.59
N TYR A 137 35.76 -28.52 -3.21
CA TYR A 137 35.84 -29.86 -3.85
C TYR A 137 36.84 -29.89 -4.99
N ARG A 138 36.86 -28.87 -5.87
CA ARG A 138 37.84 -28.77 -6.96
C ARG A 138 39.25 -28.54 -6.46
N ALA A 139 39.44 -27.78 -5.40
CA ALA A 139 40.76 -27.59 -4.81
C ALA A 139 41.32 -28.88 -4.23
N GLY A 140 40.48 -29.73 -3.61
CA GLY A 140 40.87 -31.06 -3.10
C GLY A 140 41.30 -32.04 -4.18
N GLN A 141 40.68 -31.99 -5.38
CA GLN A 141 41.05 -32.84 -6.51
C GLN A 141 42.40 -32.48 -7.17
N LEU A 142 42.87 -31.24 -6.99
CA LEU A 142 44.13 -30.76 -7.57
C LEU A 142 45.34 -31.01 -6.65
N THR A 143 45.11 -31.42 -5.41
CA THR A 143 46.16 -31.68 -4.39
C THR A 143 46.37 -33.16 -4.07
N GLY A 144 45.60 -34.06 -4.67
CA GLY A 144 45.77 -35.53 -4.61
C GLY A 144 46.38 -36.07 -5.88
#